data_129d3eb2a398155a60912e84b60866eb
#
_entry.id   129d3eb2a398155a60912e84b60866eb
#
_cell.length_a   1.000
_cell.length_b   1.000
_cell.length_c   1.000
_cell.angle_alpha   90.00
_cell.angle_beta   90.00
_cell.angle_gamma   90.00
#
_symmetry.space_group_name_H-M   'P 1'
#
loop_
_entity.id
_entity.type
_entity.pdbx_description
1 polymer ?
#
loop_
_entity_poly.entity_id
_entity_poly.type
_entity_poly.pdbx_seq_one_letter_code
_entity_poly.pdbx_strand_id
1 'polypeptide(L)'
;MNKLLKLLLPFVLFSSHLAASDDIKPSRAILESNVGEMEVEMRLMDDGSWKLTSLLDGGSIVKREESETFELINNQIKPLTYRFNQRILFRRYKASADFDWDKNEVTYTEDKDNGIVGLSQDVLGPSSASLQLRLDFRRMAEQEIPEEITYDVYWKGTVKTRKYSVDLTKELIETPMGSYEAYKVSRKFDEGSERSQIFWLAPELDYSVIKIYDKNDREIEIKIKNFEELS
;
A
#
# COMPACT_ATOMS: atom_id res chain seq x y z
N MET A 1 -71.11 -18.14 -12.11
CA MET A 1 -69.95 -18.43 -12.99
C MET A 1 -68.80 -17.53 -12.57
N ASN A 2 -67.99 -18.01 -11.60
CA ASN A 2 -66.89 -17.26 -11.04
C ASN A 2 -65.58 -17.60 -11.79
N LYS A 3 -65.01 -16.60 -12.47
CA LYS A 3 -63.66 -16.71 -13.03
C LYS A 3 -62.66 -16.21 -12.00
N LEU A 4 -61.97 -17.14 -11.34
CA LEU A 4 -60.78 -16.84 -10.54
C LEU A 4 -59.63 -16.44 -11.49
N LEU A 5 -59.25 -15.17 -11.42
CA LEU A 5 -58.06 -14.63 -12.07
C LEU A 5 -56.86 -14.96 -11.18
N LYS A 6 -56.05 -15.96 -11.60
CA LYS A 6 -54.75 -16.25 -10.92
C LYS A 6 -53.73 -15.19 -11.31
N LEU A 7 -53.42 -14.32 -10.35
CA LEU A 7 -52.33 -13.37 -10.45
C LEU A 7 -51.01 -14.14 -10.24
N LEU A 8 -50.27 -14.39 -11.31
CA LEU A 8 -48.89 -14.88 -11.25
C LEU A 8 -47.96 -13.69 -11.00
N LEU A 9 -47.48 -13.54 -9.75
CA LEU A 9 -46.36 -12.66 -9.46
C LEU A 9 -45.07 -13.28 -10.03
N PRO A 10 -44.29 -12.54 -10.84
CA PRO A 10 -42.97 -13.00 -11.18
C PRO A 10 -42.04 -12.89 -9.94
N PHE A 11 -41.54 -14.05 -9.53
CA PHE A 11 -40.51 -14.14 -8.51
C PHE A 11 -39.21 -13.63 -9.17
N VAL A 12 -38.91 -12.34 -8.95
CA VAL A 12 -37.62 -11.77 -9.34
C VAL A 12 -36.61 -12.33 -8.35
N LEU A 13 -35.89 -13.37 -8.77
CA LEU A 13 -34.67 -13.84 -8.12
C LEU A 13 -33.63 -12.70 -8.26
N PHE A 14 -33.52 -11.90 -7.23
CA PHE A 14 -32.33 -11.11 -7.01
C PHE A 14 -31.17 -12.11 -6.80
N SER A 15 -30.51 -12.47 -7.89
CA SER A 15 -29.17 -13.00 -7.81
C SER A 15 -28.30 -11.89 -7.24
N SER A 16 -28.16 -11.85 -5.91
CA SER A 16 -27.04 -11.17 -5.32
C SER A 16 -25.79 -11.88 -5.85
N HIS A 17 -25.22 -11.32 -6.91
CA HIS A 17 -23.81 -11.56 -7.18
C HIS A 17 -23.12 -11.04 -5.90
N LEU A 18 -22.81 -11.97 -4.98
CA LEU A 18 -21.67 -11.75 -4.12
C LEU A 18 -20.52 -11.59 -5.13
N ALA A 19 -20.15 -10.34 -5.40
CA ALA A 19 -18.84 -10.07 -5.93
C ALA A 19 -17.91 -10.82 -4.99
N ALA A 20 -17.18 -11.80 -5.51
CA ALA A 20 -16.07 -12.38 -4.78
C ALA A 20 -15.28 -11.18 -4.29
N SER A 21 -15.15 -11.03 -2.98
CA SER A 21 -14.27 -10.01 -2.44
C SER A 21 -12.91 -10.33 -3.04
N ASP A 22 -12.38 -9.43 -3.87
CA ASP A 22 -11.01 -9.49 -4.38
C ASP A 22 -10.08 -9.19 -3.20
N ASP A 23 -10.21 -10.01 -2.15
CA ASP A 23 -9.49 -9.83 -0.91
C ASP A 23 -8.00 -10.00 -1.20
N ILE A 24 -7.23 -9.04 -0.72
CA ILE A 24 -5.80 -9.23 -0.63
C ILE A 24 -5.54 -10.49 0.19
N LYS A 25 -4.53 -11.24 -0.20
CA LYS A 25 -4.15 -12.45 0.52
C LYS A 25 -2.99 -12.15 1.45
N PRO A 26 -2.94 -12.83 2.61
CA PRO A 26 -1.74 -12.83 3.42
C PRO A 26 -0.55 -13.23 2.57
N SER A 27 0.55 -12.49 2.68
CA SER A 27 1.70 -12.70 1.80
C SER A 27 2.99 -12.24 2.46
N ARG A 28 4.10 -12.78 1.97
CA ARG A 28 5.45 -12.41 2.36
C ARG A 28 6.30 -12.22 1.13
N ALA A 29 7.03 -11.11 1.08
CA ALA A 29 8.00 -10.84 0.04
C ALA A 29 9.37 -10.58 0.66
N ILE A 30 10.41 -11.12 0.04
CA ILE A 30 11.81 -10.75 0.31
C ILE A 30 12.28 -9.91 -0.86
N LEU A 31 12.76 -8.73 -0.55
CA LEU A 31 13.36 -7.81 -1.50
C LEU A 31 14.84 -7.63 -1.14
N GLU A 32 15.70 -7.55 -2.14
CA GLU A 32 17.12 -7.29 -1.93
C GLU A 32 17.55 -5.94 -2.50
N SER A 33 18.54 -5.35 -1.88
CA SER A 33 19.15 -4.10 -2.30
C SER A 33 20.64 -4.10 -1.99
N ASN A 34 21.32 -3.07 -2.46
CA ASN A 34 22.75 -2.83 -2.15
C ASN A 34 23.02 -2.48 -0.67
N VAL A 35 21.98 -2.27 0.14
CA VAL A 35 22.11 -1.93 1.58
C VAL A 35 21.61 -3.04 2.52
N GLY A 36 21.05 -4.11 1.97
CA GLY A 36 20.55 -5.25 2.74
C GLY A 36 19.28 -5.84 2.17
N GLU A 37 18.73 -6.81 2.89
CA GLU A 37 17.45 -7.43 2.55
C GLU A 37 16.31 -6.74 3.32
N MET A 38 15.17 -6.62 2.66
CA MET A 38 13.93 -6.11 3.23
C MET A 38 12.87 -7.21 3.14
N GLU A 39 12.33 -7.58 4.28
CA GLU A 39 11.17 -8.45 4.36
C GLU A 39 9.90 -7.60 4.47
N VAL A 40 8.91 -7.89 3.65
CA VAL A 40 7.58 -7.26 3.70
C VAL A 40 6.56 -8.37 3.92
N GLU A 41 5.79 -8.27 4.97
CA GLU A 41 4.78 -9.26 5.33
C GLU A 41 3.42 -8.58 5.53
N MET A 42 2.39 -9.19 4.99
CA MET A 42 1.02 -8.78 5.14
C MET A 42 0.20 -9.93 5.71
N ARG A 43 -0.47 -9.72 6.85
CA ARG A 43 -1.29 -10.71 7.55
C ARG A 43 -2.66 -10.18 7.89
N LEU A 44 -3.65 -11.09 7.83
CA LEU A 44 -4.95 -10.87 8.45
C LEU A 44 -4.85 -11.21 9.94
N MET A 45 -5.34 -10.33 10.79
CA MET A 45 -5.33 -10.47 12.25
C MET A 45 -6.65 -11.09 12.74
N ASP A 46 -6.65 -11.61 13.97
CA ASP A 46 -7.83 -12.28 14.56
C ASP A 46 -9.06 -11.35 14.71
N ASP A 47 -8.83 -10.04 14.81
CA ASP A 47 -9.88 -9.02 14.90
C ASP A 47 -10.42 -8.57 13.52
N GLY A 48 -9.96 -9.17 12.44
CA GLY A 48 -10.33 -8.86 11.06
C GLY A 48 -9.56 -7.68 10.45
N SER A 49 -8.72 -7.01 11.21
CA SER A 49 -7.80 -6.00 10.66
C SER A 49 -6.65 -6.65 9.90
N TRP A 50 -5.99 -5.87 9.06
CA TRP A 50 -4.77 -6.26 8.37
C TRP A 50 -3.54 -5.62 9.01
N LYS A 51 -2.43 -6.30 8.96
CA LYS A 51 -1.13 -5.78 9.37
C LYS A 51 -0.12 -5.92 8.24
N LEU A 52 0.44 -4.78 7.83
CA LEU A 52 1.59 -4.71 6.93
C LEU A 52 2.83 -4.42 7.76
N THR A 53 3.86 -5.23 7.62
CA THR A 53 5.15 -5.06 8.30
C THR A 53 6.26 -5.03 7.26
N SER A 54 7.21 -4.12 7.42
CA SER A 54 8.43 -4.04 6.61
C SER A 54 9.64 -4.03 7.54
N LEU A 55 10.56 -4.95 7.33
CA LEU A 55 11.79 -5.10 8.11
C LEU A 55 13.00 -5.04 7.17
N LEU A 56 13.79 -3.98 7.26
CA LEU A 56 15.08 -3.88 6.60
C LEU A 56 16.19 -4.20 7.61
N ASP A 57 17.00 -5.17 7.31
CA ASP A 57 18.17 -5.53 8.10
C ASP A 57 19.45 -5.39 7.27
N GLY A 58 20.18 -4.31 7.47
CA GLY A 58 21.52 -4.05 6.94
C GLY A 58 22.61 -4.27 8.00
N GLY A 59 22.39 -5.22 8.89
CA GLY A 59 23.35 -5.64 9.92
C GLY A 59 23.59 -4.58 11.00
N SER A 60 24.86 -4.27 11.25
CA SER A 60 25.24 -3.26 12.26
C SER A 60 25.02 -1.81 11.80
N ILE A 61 24.86 -1.56 10.52
CA ILE A 61 24.80 -0.22 9.93
C ILE A 61 23.40 0.34 9.99
N VAL A 62 22.41 -0.41 9.51
CA VAL A 62 21.01 0.03 9.46
C VAL A 62 20.07 -1.10 9.85
N LYS A 63 19.11 -0.78 10.69
CA LYS A 63 17.93 -1.61 10.94
C LYS A 63 16.70 -0.71 10.94
N ARG A 64 15.69 -1.11 10.18
CA ARG A 64 14.42 -0.38 10.09
C ARG A 64 13.28 -1.37 10.20
N GLU A 65 12.35 -1.07 11.07
CA GLU A 65 11.10 -1.78 11.22
C GLU A 65 9.96 -0.77 11.08
N GLU A 66 9.02 -1.10 10.23
CA GLU A 66 7.84 -0.29 9.96
C GLU A 66 6.62 -1.19 9.95
N SER A 67 5.57 -0.83 10.65
CA SER A 67 4.33 -1.58 10.63
C SER A 67 3.13 -0.65 10.62
N GLU A 68 2.09 -1.08 9.91
CA GLU A 68 0.82 -0.39 9.82
C GLU A 68 -0.31 -1.41 9.98
N THR A 69 -1.29 -1.13 10.84
CA THR A 69 -2.53 -1.88 10.90
C THR A 69 -3.63 -1.07 10.23
N PHE A 70 -4.54 -1.75 9.54
CA PHE A 70 -5.60 -1.09 8.78
C PHE A 70 -6.81 -2.01 8.61
N GLU A 71 -7.95 -1.42 8.34
CA GLU A 71 -9.14 -2.09 7.80
C GLU A 71 -9.16 -1.95 6.29
N LEU A 72 -9.71 -2.95 5.61
CA LEU A 72 -10.00 -2.90 4.18
C LEU A 72 -11.50 -2.84 3.98
N ILE A 73 -12.02 -1.69 3.58
CA ILE A 73 -13.44 -1.44 3.40
C ILE A 73 -13.70 -1.07 1.94
N ASN A 74 -14.41 -1.92 1.19
CA ASN A 74 -14.69 -1.70 -0.23
C ASN A 74 -13.43 -1.43 -1.06
N ASN A 75 -12.36 -2.19 -0.81
CA ASN A 75 -11.03 -2.02 -1.43
C ASN A 75 -10.33 -0.68 -1.10
N GLN A 76 -10.84 0.07 -0.13
CA GLN A 76 -10.19 1.26 0.40
C GLN A 76 -9.51 0.92 1.72
N ILE A 77 -8.23 1.26 1.82
CA ILE A 77 -7.47 1.10 3.06
C ILE A 77 -7.84 2.22 4.03
N LYS A 78 -8.19 1.82 5.25
CA LYS A 78 -8.47 2.71 6.36
C LYS A 78 -7.43 2.45 7.47
N PRO A 79 -6.36 3.25 7.57
CA PRO A 79 -5.32 3.06 8.57
C PRO A 79 -5.85 3.12 9.99
N LEU A 80 -5.34 2.28 10.88
CA LEU A 80 -5.65 2.26 12.30
C LEU A 80 -4.44 2.71 13.13
N THR A 81 -3.29 2.13 12.84
CA THR A 81 -2.04 2.48 13.54
C THR A 81 -0.85 2.46 12.61
N TYR A 82 0.14 3.29 12.90
CA TYR A 82 1.45 3.30 12.25
C TYR A 82 2.54 3.28 13.32
N ARG A 83 3.56 2.45 13.13
CA ARG A 83 4.71 2.33 14.02
C ARG A 83 5.99 2.28 13.18
N PHE A 84 6.96 3.06 13.56
CA PHE A 84 8.25 3.13 12.88
C PHE A 84 9.38 3.14 13.88
N ASN A 85 10.39 2.31 13.65
CA ASN A 85 11.59 2.25 14.46
C ASN A 85 12.81 2.08 13.54
N GLN A 86 13.72 3.03 13.56
CA GLN A 86 14.93 2.99 12.75
C GLN A 86 16.16 3.17 13.63
N ARG A 87 17.20 2.40 13.34
CA ARG A 87 18.54 2.59 13.87
C ARG A 87 19.52 2.71 12.71
N ILE A 88 20.27 3.79 12.64
CA ILE A 88 21.38 3.99 11.72
C ILE A 88 22.62 4.22 12.58
N LEU A 89 23.54 3.26 12.58
CA LEU A 89 24.68 3.22 13.50
C LEU A 89 24.23 3.39 14.95
N PHE A 90 24.53 4.54 15.58
CA PHE A 90 24.18 4.84 16.98
C PHE A 90 22.94 5.71 17.11
N ARG A 91 22.38 6.21 16.00
CA ARG A 91 21.19 7.07 16.03
C ARG A 91 19.95 6.22 15.93
N ARG A 92 19.00 6.48 16.82
CA ARG A 92 17.67 5.86 16.81
C ARG A 92 16.64 6.94 16.51
N TYR A 93 15.65 6.55 15.75
CA TYR A 93 14.50 7.37 15.46
C TYR A 93 13.24 6.50 15.57
N LYS A 94 12.22 7.01 16.25
CA LYS A 94 10.93 6.34 16.42
C LYS A 94 9.81 7.29 16.04
N ALA A 95 8.78 6.75 15.41
CA ALA A 95 7.54 7.46 15.17
C ALA A 95 6.34 6.52 15.37
N SER A 96 5.22 7.09 15.77
CA SER A 96 3.94 6.38 15.84
C SER A 96 2.81 7.32 15.47
N ALA A 97 1.72 6.74 14.96
CA ALA A 97 0.47 7.44 14.73
C ALA A 97 -0.69 6.48 15.04
N ASP A 98 -1.73 7.00 15.69
CA ASP A 98 -2.97 6.30 15.98
C ASP A 98 -4.11 7.10 15.35
N PHE A 99 -4.86 6.45 14.44
CA PHE A 99 -5.92 7.06 13.63
C PHE A 99 -7.26 6.86 14.33
N ASP A 100 -7.88 7.94 14.80
CA ASP A 100 -9.21 7.95 15.41
C ASP A 100 -10.21 8.50 14.39
N TRP A 101 -10.87 7.59 13.70
CA TRP A 101 -11.81 7.94 12.64
C TRP A 101 -13.14 8.51 13.15
N ASP A 102 -13.50 8.22 14.40
CA ASP A 102 -14.70 8.78 15.02
C ASP A 102 -14.53 10.26 15.32
N LYS A 103 -13.30 10.65 15.69
CA LYS A 103 -12.93 12.05 15.91
C LYS A 103 -12.37 12.76 14.68
N ASN A 104 -12.07 12.00 13.61
CA ASN A 104 -11.35 12.47 12.43
C ASN A 104 -9.99 13.11 12.80
N GLU A 105 -9.22 12.41 13.61
CA GLU A 105 -7.93 12.87 14.12
C GLU A 105 -6.87 11.77 14.07
N VAL A 106 -5.60 12.16 13.91
CA VAL A 106 -4.42 11.32 14.16
C VAL A 106 -3.67 11.88 15.36
N THR A 107 -3.50 11.07 16.37
CA THR A 107 -2.55 11.36 17.45
C THR A 107 -1.19 10.79 17.08
N TYR A 108 -0.14 11.59 17.12
CA TYR A 108 1.19 11.14 16.72
C TYR A 108 2.27 11.45 17.75
N THR A 109 3.32 10.65 17.69
CA THR A 109 4.60 10.91 18.38
C THR A 109 5.72 10.67 17.37
N GLU A 110 6.65 11.60 17.27
CA GLU A 110 7.77 11.55 16.36
C GLU A 110 9.05 12.03 17.07
N ASP A 111 9.90 11.07 17.49
CA ASP A 111 11.07 11.30 18.33
C ASP A 111 10.73 12.13 19.58
N LYS A 112 10.88 13.45 19.53
CA LYS A 112 10.59 14.37 20.64
C LYS A 112 9.36 15.23 20.42
N ASP A 113 8.76 15.13 19.24
CA ASP A 113 7.55 15.87 18.86
C ASP A 113 6.31 15.00 19.00
N ASN A 114 5.20 15.61 19.35
CA ASN A 114 3.90 14.93 19.42
C ASN A 114 2.77 15.92 19.17
N GLY A 115 1.63 15.43 18.75
CA GLY A 115 0.49 16.28 18.48
C GLY A 115 -0.71 15.53 17.94
N ILE A 116 -1.69 16.31 17.50
CA ILE A 116 -2.90 15.84 16.87
C ILE A 116 -3.02 16.58 15.52
N VAL A 117 -3.40 15.86 14.49
CA VAL A 117 -3.70 16.41 13.16
C VAL A 117 -5.06 15.91 12.69
N GLY A 118 -5.84 16.78 12.03
CA GLY A 118 -7.15 16.41 11.47
C GLY A 118 -7.01 15.46 10.29
N LEU A 119 -7.97 14.54 10.15
CA LEU A 119 -8.09 13.59 9.04
C LEU A 119 -9.18 14.06 8.07
N SER A 120 -8.92 13.94 6.77
CA SER A 120 -9.94 13.82 5.73
C SER A 120 -10.33 12.34 5.54
N GLN A 121 -11.45 12.07 4.85
CA GLN A 121 -12.06 10.73 4.81
C GLN A 121 -11.16 9.64 4.20
N ASP A 122 -10.25 9.98 3.28
CA ASP A 122 -9.51 9.00 2.47
C ASP A 122 -7.99 9.08 2.72
N VAL A 123 -7.59 9.53 3.93
CA VAL A 123 -6.17 9.60 4.27
C VAL A 123 -5.58 8.22 4.46
N LEU A 124 -4.50 7.95 3.74
CA LEU A 124 -3.71 6.74 3.87
C LEU A 124 -2.58 6.90 4.88
N GLY A 125 -2.10 5.80 5.41
CA GLY A 125 -0.87 5.77 6.20
C GLY A 125 0.39 5.81 5.31
N PRO A 126 1.55 5.95 5.90
CA PRO A 126 2.81 6.04 5.17
C PRO A 126 3.13 4.82 4.30
N SER A 127 2.78 3.61 4.79
CA SER A 127 3.04 2.32 4.13
C SER A 127 1.88 1.88 3.25
N SER A 128 0.65 2.21 3.62
CA SER A 128 -0.55 1.77 2.90
C SER A 128 -0.75 2.45 1.56
N ALA A 129 -0.11 3.59 1.29
CA ALA A 129 -0.23 4.26 -0.01
C ALA A 129 0.26 3.40 -1.19
N SER A 130 1.32 2.60 -1.01
CA SER A 130 1.79 1.68 -2.05
C SER A 130 0.89 0.45 -2.18
N LEU A 131 0.28 0.00 -1.09
CA LEU A 131 -0.69 -1.08 -1.12
C LEU A 131 -2.01 -0.63 -1.77
N GLN A 132 -2.49 0.59 -1.48
CA GLN A 132 -3.66 1.15 -2.15
C GLN A 132 -3.45 1.27 -3.65
N LEU A 133 -2.26 1.68 -4.08
CA LEU A 133 -1.89 1.72 -5.49
C LEU A 133 -2.04 0.33 -6.15
N ARG A 134 -1.55 -0.73 -5.50
CA ARG A 134 -1.74 -2.12 -5.95
C ARG A 134 -3.22 -2.49 -6.07
N LEU A 135 -4.04 -2.17 -5.05
CA LEU A 135 -5.47 -2.45 -5.03
C LEU A 135 -6.23 -1.71 -6.14
N ASP A 136 -5.85 -0.46 -6.40
CA ASP A 136 -6.46 0.32 -7.46
C ASP A 136 -6.15 -0.25 -8.84
N PHE A 137 -4.91 -0.66 -9.10
CA PHE A 137 -4.53 -1.33 -10.34
C PHE A 137 -5.26 -2.66 -10.56
N ARG A 138 -5.49 -3.45 -9.51
CA ARG A 138 -6.26 -4.70 -9.58
C ARG A 138 -7.71 -4.49 -10.01
N ARG A 139 -8.32 -3.38 -9.60
CA ARG A 139 -9.72 -3.05 -9.88
C ARG A 139 -9.94 -2.48 -11.26
N MET A 140 -8.95 -1.82 -11.82
CA MET A 140 -9.05 -1.16 -13.11
C MET A 140 -8.78 -2.15 -14.23
N ALA A 141 -9.59 -2.12 -15.29
CA ALA A 141 -9.18 -2.72 -16.54
C ALA A 141 -7.95 -1.96 -17.07
N GLU A 142 -7.07 -2.65 -17.80
CA GLU A 142 -5.83 -2.03 -18.30
C GLU A 142 -6.05 -0.69 -19.04
N GLN A 143 -7.18 -0.59 -19.76
CA GLN A 143 -7.54 0.60 -20.53
C GLN A 143 -8.07 1.75 -19.66
N GLU A 144 -8.36 1.48 -18.38
CA GLU A 144 -8.93 2.44 -17.42
C GLU A 144 -7.88 2.95 -16.44
N ILE A 145 -6.64 2.43 -16.50
CA ILE A 145 -5.55 2.90 -15.63
C ILE A 145 -5.24 4.37 -16.01
N PRO A 146 -5.38 5.31 -15.07
CA PRO A 146 -5.14 6.72 -15.36
C PRO A 146 -3.64 7.04 -15.41
N GLU A 147 -3.27 8.06 -16.18
CA GLU A 147 -1.89 8.55 -16.24
C GLU A 147 -1.43 9.23 -14.95
N GLU A 148 -2.36 9.65 -14.09
CA GLU A 148 -2.05 10.26 -12.79
C GLU A 148 -2.99 9.72 -11.69
N ILE A 149 -2.39 9.35 -10.55
CA ILE A 149 -3.09 8.92 -9.34
C ILE A 149 -2.68 9.83 -8.18
N THR A 150 -3.63 10.15 -7.31
CA THR A 150 -3.38 11.07 -6.19
C THR A 150 -3.94 10.47 -4.91
N TYR A 151 -3.15 10.53 -3.83
CA TYR A 151 -3.56 10.14 -2.48
C TYR A 151 -3.19 11.21 -1.47
N ASP A 152 -4.06 11.42 -0.49
CA ASP A 152 -3.70 12.11 0.75
C ASP A 152 -3.08 11.11 1.71
N VAL A 153 -1.89 11.40 2.20
CA VAL A 153 -1.09 10.49 3.02
C VAL A 153 -0.63 11.21 4.28
N TYR A 154 -0.91 10.60 5.43
CA TYR A 154 -0.31 11.04 6.67
C TYR A 154 1.21 10.87 6.61
N TRP A 155 1.95 11.89 6.98
CA TRP A 155 3.39 11.86 7.03
C TRP A 155 3.92 12.87 8.05
N LYS A 156 4.57 12.39 9.11
CA LYS A 156 5.28 13.23 10.07
C LYS A 156 4.44 14.38 10.62
N GLY A 157 3.32 14.05 11.27
CA GLY A 157 2.45 15.04 11.91
C GLY A 157 1.70 15.95 10.94
N THR A 158 1.58 15.58 9.68
CA THR A 158 0.80 16.33 8.68
C THR A 158 0.19 15.40 7.63
N VAL A 159 -0.84 15.85 6.94
CA VAL A 159 -1.38 15.18 5.76
C VAL A 159 -0.81 15.86 4.51
N LYS A 160 -0.28 15.07 3.57
CA LYS A 160 0.31 15.56 2.32
C LYS A 160 -0.28 14.83 1.14
N THR A 161 -0.68 15.57 0.14
CA THR A 161 -1.08 15.02 -1.14
C THR A 161 0.14 14.47 -1.88
N ARG A 162 0.10 13.18 -2.21
CA ARG A 162 1.11 12.51 -3.05
C ARG A 162 0.52 12.25 -4.42
N LYS A 163 1.25 12.65 -5.45
CA LYS A 163 0.88 12.44 -6.85
C LYS A 163 1.82 11.43 -7.48
N TYR A 164 1.25 10.55 -8.29
CA TYR A 164 1.98 9.51 -9.02
C TYR A 164 1.62 9.62 -10.50
N SER A 165 2.63 9.61 -11.36
CA SER A 165 2.43 9.43 -12.80
C SER A 165 2.64 7.97 -13.17
N VAL A 166 1.78 7.46 -14.03
CA VAL A 166 1.80 6.08 -14.51
C VAL A 166 2.26 6.07 -15.96
N ASP A 167 3.28 5.28 -16.26
CA ASP A 167 3.61 4.93 -17.65
C ASP A 167 2.73 3.74 -18.05
N LEU A 168 1.85 3.95 -19.03
CA LEU A 168 0.93 2.93 -19.51
C LEU A 168 1.62 1.87 -20.39
N THR A 169 2.88 2.12 -20.78
CA THR A 169 3.71 1.13 -21.49
C THR A 169 4.45 0.28 -20.47
N LYS A 170 4.21 -1.04 -20.49
CA LYS A 170 4.92 -1.97 -19.61
C LYS A 170 6.38 -2.09 -20.03
N GLU A 171 7.26 -2.19 -19.03
CA GLU A 171 8.69 -2.45 -19.20
C GLU A 171 9.02 -3.87 -18.71
N LEU A 172 9.93 -4.57 -19.38
CA LEU A 172 10.45 -5.84 -18.87
C LEU A 172 11.48 -5.58 -17.77
N ILE A 173 11.19 -6.03 -16.56
CA ILE A 173 12.01 -5.84 -15.36
C ILE A 173 12.64 -7.16 -14.95
N GLU A 174 13.97 -7.20 -14.93
CA GLU A 174 14.74 -8.32 -14.41
C GLU A 174 14.90 -8.21 -12.89
N THR A 175 14.54 -9.28 -12.19
CA THR A 175 14.67 -9.43 -10.74
C THR A 175 15.33 -10.76 -10.40
N PRO A 176 15.84 -10.99 -9.19
CA PRO A 176 16.31 -12.30 -8.74
C PRO A 176 15.28 -13.41 -8.81
N MET A 177 13.98 -13.07 -8.73
CA MET A 177 12.88 -14.02 -8.81
C MET A 177 12.51 -14.38 -10.27
N GLY A 178 12.90 -13.54 -11.25
CA GLY A 178 12.56 -13.71 -12.66
C GLY A 178 12.38 -12.37 -13.39
N SER A 179 11.93 -12.44 -14.64
CA SER A 179 11.65 -11.27 -15.49
C SER A 179 10.15 -11.10 -15.65
N TYR A 180 9.64 -9.90 -15.44
CA TYR A 180 8.22 -9.57 -15.43
C TYR A 180 7.95 -8.29 -16.21
N GLU A 181 6.86 -8.27 -16.98
CA GLU A 181 6.34 -7.01 -17.51
C GLU A 181 5.67 -6.21 -16.39
N ALA A 182 6.04 -4.95 -16.25
CA ALA A 182 5.57 -4.11 -15.15
C ALA A 182 5.24 -2.69 -15.59
N TYR A 183 4.21 -2.12 -14.97
CA TYR A 183 3.91 -0.71 -15.08
C TYR A 183 4.86 0.09 -14.20
N LYS A 184 5.38 1.18 -14.77
CA LYS A 184 6.23 2.13 -14.04
C LYS A 184 5.37 3.24 -13.45
N VAL A 185 5.45 3.40 -12.15
CA VAL A 185 4.74 4.44 -11.39
C VAL A 185 5.74 5.34 -10.70
N SER A 186 5.78 6.61 -11.07
CA SER A 186 6.74 7.58 -10.58
C SER A 186 6.05 8.59 -9.66
N ARG A 187 6.51 8.70 -8.41
CA ARG A 187 6.03 9.73 -7.50
C ARG A 187 6.52 11.10 -7.95
N LYS A 188 5.61 12.05 -8.06
CA LYS A 188 5.90 13.45 -8.33
C LYS A 188 6.29 14.16 -7.02
N PHE A 189 7.39 14.87 -7.04
CA PHE A 189 7.84 15.76 -5.98
C PHE A 189 7.68 17.22 -6.41
N ASP A 190 7.90 18.14 -5.49
CA ASP A 190 7.85 19.56 -5.77
C ASP A 190 8.87 19.94 -6.86
N GLU A 191 8.55 20.98 -7.63
CA GLU A 191 9.41 21.48 -8.70
C GLU A 191 10.79 21.85 -8.15
N GLY A 192 11.84 21.42 -8.85
CA GLY A 192 13.23 21.59 -8.41
C GLY A 192 13.74 20.57 -7.39
N SER A 193 12.91 19.62 -6.98
CA SER A 193 13.36 18.51 -6.13
C SER A 193 14.25 17.55 -6.90
N GLU A 194 15.42 17.19 -6.35
CA GLU A 194 16.29 16.13 -6.88
C GLU A 194 15.80 14.72 -6.45
N ARG A 195 14.74 14.64 -5.67
CA ARG A 195 14.18 13.36 -5.20
C ARG A 195 13.47 12.63 -6.34
N SER A 196 13.63 11.32 -6.37
CA SER A 196 12.91 10.43 -7.27
C SER A 196 12.48 9.17 -6.51
N GLN A 197 11.26 8.73 -6.71
CA GLN A 197 10.77 7.47 -6.20
C GLN A 197 9.92 6.81 -7.27
N ILE A 198 10.30 5.60 -7.67
CA ILE A 198 9.68 4.87 -8.76
C ILE A 198 9.37 3.47 -8.28
N PHE A 199 8.19 2.98 -8.62
CA PHE A 199 7.70 1.64 -8.35
C PHE A 199 7.41 0.93 -9.66
N TRP A 200 7.68 -0.37 -9.73
CA TRP A 200 7.26 -1.21 -10.84
C TRP A 200 6.29 -2.28 -10.33
N LEU A 201 5.07 -2.26 -10.88
CA LEU A 201 3.97 -3.14 -10.50
C LEU A 201 3.76 -4.19 -11.59
N ALA A 202 3.91 -5.47 -11.23
CA ALA A 202 3.79 -6.58 -12.17
C ALA A 202 2.38 -7.19 -12.12
N PRO A 203 1.59 -7.14 -13.22
CA PRO A 203 0.28 -7.78 -13.29
C PRO A 203 0.31 -9.28 -12.99
N GLU A 204 1.35 -9.99 -13.46
CA GLU A 204 1.53 -11.43 -13.25
C GLU A 204 1.68 -11.80 -11.76
N LEU A 205 2.08 -10.86 -10.92
CA LEU A 205 2.19 -10.98 -9.47
C LEU A 205 1.14 -10.16 -8.75
N ASP A 206 -0.06 -10.09 -9.34
CA ASP A 206 -1.19 -9.40 -8.76
C ASP A 206 -0.88 -7.93 -8.43
N TYR A 207 -0.21 -7.25 -9.37
CA TYR A 207 0.28 -5.87 -9.25
C TYR A 207 1.17 -5.63 -8.02
N SER A 208 1.83 -6.66 -7.54
CA SER A 208 2.84 -6.50 -6.49
C SER A 208 4.00 -5.64 -6.99
N VAL A 209 4.58 -4.86 -6.09
CA VAL A 209 5.76 -4.05 -6.38
C VAL A 209 6.98 -4.98 -6.46
N ILE A 210 7.55 -5.12 -7.65
CA ILE A 210 8.71 -5.99 -7.92
C ILE A 210 10.03 -5.26 -7.91
N LYS A 211 10.00 -3.94 -8.10
CA LYS A 211 11.19 -3.09 -8.05
C LYS A 211 10.82 -1.72 -7.50
N ILE A 212 11.71 -1.17 -6.68
CA ILE A 212 11.65 0.20 -6.18
C ILE A 212 12.98 0.87 -6.50
N TYR A 213 12.91 2.08 -7.01
CA TYR A 213 14.05 3.00 -7.09
C TYR A 213 13.74 4.20 -6.22
N ASP A 214 14.58 4.52 -5.27
CA ASP A 214 14.49 5.69 -4.40
C ASP A 214 15.78 6.47 -4.45
N LYS A 215 15.70 7.74 -4.84
CA LYS A 215 16.79 8.69 -4.83
C LYS A 215 16.43 9.85 -3.92
N ASN A 216 17.19 9.98 -2.85
CA ASN A 216 17.22 11.13 -1.99
C ASN A 216 18.70 11.58 -1.87
N ASP A 217 19.31 11.48 -0.71
CA ASP A 217 20.77 11.70 -0.53
C ASP A 217 21.60 10.56 -1.12
N ARG A 218 21.00 9.42 -1.33
CA ARG A 218 21.59 8.21 -1.95
C ARG A 218 20.59 7.57 -2.89
N GLU A 219 21.13 6.86 -3.88
CA GLU A 219 20.34 6.02 -4.78
C GLU A 219 20.25 4.61 -4.21
N ILE A 220 19.03 4.11 -4.08
CA ILE A 220 18.74 2.75 -3.60
C ILE A 220 17.84 2.08 -4.64
N GLU A 221 18.29 0.94 -5.12
CA GLU A 221 17.48 0.05 -5.95
C GLU A 221 17.16 -1.20 -5.14
N ILE A 222 15.88 -1.56 -5.08
CA ILE A 222 15.36 -2.71 -4.34
C ILE A 222 14.60 -3.57 -5.33
N LYS A 223 14.88 -4.88 -5.38
CA LYS A 223 14.22 -5.83 -6.28
C LYS A 223 13.66 -7.01 -5.51
N ILE A 224 12.54 -7.52 -5.98
CA ILE A 224 11.93 -8.73 -5.40
C ILE A 224 12.83 -9.94 -5.63
N LYS A 225 13.03 -10.72 -4.58
CA LYS A 225 13.85 -11.92 -4.56
C LYS A 225 13.03 -13.18 -4.31
N ASN A 226 11.97 -13.05 -3.52
CA ASN A 226 11.01 -14.11 -3.25
C ASN A 226 9.63 -13.54 -2.96
N PHE A 227 8.59 -14.29 -3.28
CA PHE A 227 7.20 -13.96 -2.95
C PHE A 227 6.44 -15.25 -2.65
N GLU A 228 5.69 -15.27 -1.56
CA GLU A 228 4.84 -16.38 -1.17
C GLU A 228 3.50 -15.88 -0.61
N GLU A 229 2.41 -16.56 -0.96
CA GLU A 229 1.12 -16.40 -0.27
C GLU A 229 1.17 -17.21 1.02
N LEU A 230 0.71 -16.61 2.11
CA LEU A 230 0.63 -17.28 3.42
C LEU A 230 -0.76 -17.89 3.58
N SER A 231 -0.81 -19.06 4.21
CA SER A 231 -2.05 -19.79 4.52
C SER A 231 -2.67 -19.32 5.83
#